data_a15ffcfcad9c43c9f838ffd3d30b0bc1
#
_entry.id   a15ffcfcad9c43c9f838ffd3d30b0bc1
#
_cell.length_a   1.000
_cell.length_b   1.000
_cell.length_c   1.000
_cell.angle_alpha   90.00
_cell.angle_beta   90.00
_cell.angle_gamma   90.00
#
_symmetry.space_group_name_H-M   'P 1'
#
loop_
_entity.id
_entity.type
_entity.pdbx_description
1 polymer ?
#
loop_
_entity_poly.entity_id
_entity_poly.type
_entity_poly.pdbx_seq_one_letter_code
_entity_poly.pdbx_strand_id
1 'polypeptide(L)'
;ELLKICFQKLLALLPSMGSVEQEKETDCMKCFLSLYQAAGRPGFLQLRQPLGGALSRMLEQDPEQINPVLEGAALGILYGMEHGLEERIHRIAAGYLTGTAKKRGKSARFLRGLFYTARDLIFTGERFFVLIDTLLARADAEEVMARLPERRMALGYFTPLETDRLAAKAAKLHGVS
;
A
#
# COMPACT_ATOMS: atom_id res chain seq x y z
N GLU A 1 -15.71 -25.88 8.43
CA GLU A 1 -16.48 -25.68 7.19
C GLU A 1 -17.09 -24.28 7.13
N LEU A 2 -17.82 -23.84 8.16
CA LEU A 2 -18.47 -22.51 8.19
C LEU A 2 -17.49 -21.35 7.91
N LEU A 3 -16.31 -21.34 8.55
CA LEU A 3 -15.29 -20.30 8.34
C LEU A 3 -14.81 -20.24 6.89
N LYS A 4 -14.68 -21.35 6.20
CA LYS A 4 -14.30 -21.38 4.77
C LYS A 4 -15.39 -20.75 3.90
N ILE A 5 -16.65 -21.03 4.18
CA ILE A 5 -17.79 -20.46 3.47
C ILE A 5 -17.85 -18.94 3.69
N CYS A 6 -17.67 -18.48 4.94
CA CYS A 6 -17.61 -17.05 5.25
C CYS A 6 -16.46 -16.37 4.51
N PHE A 7 -15.27 -16.98 4.50
CA PHE A 7 -14.10 -16.46 3.79
C PHE A 7 -14.36 -16.35 2.29
N GLN A 8 -14.93 -17.37 1.66
CA GLN A 8 -15.29 -17.35 0.23
C GLN A 8 -16.29 -16.23 -0.10
N LYS A 9 -17.30 -16.02 0.75
CA LYS A 9 -18.25 -14.91 0.57
C LYS A 9 -17.55 -13.54 0.66
N LEU A 10 -16.63 -13.37 1.61
CA LEU A 10 -15.84 -12.13 1.73
C LEU A 10 -14.96 -11.92 0.50
N LEU A 11 -14.31 -12.97 -0.03
CA LEU A 11 -13.51 -12.88 -1.25
C LEU A 11 -14.34 -12.44 -2.46
N ALA A 12 -15.61 -12.85 -2.56
CA ALA A 12 -16.49 -12.44 -3.64
C ALA A 12 -16.85 -10.94 -3.57
N LEU A 13 -16.81 -10.34 -2.37
CA LEU A 13 -17.07 -8.91 -2.17
C LEU A 13 -15.84 -8.02 -2.38
N LEU A 14 -14.61 -8.57 -2.29
CA LEU A 14 -13.38 -7.78 -2.36
C LEU A 14 -13.29 -6.90 -3.62
N PRO A 15 -13.61 -7.36 -4.84
CA PRO A 15 -13.53 -6.50 -6.02
C PRO A 15 -14.41 -5.25 -5.90
N SER A 16 -15.62 -5.34 -5.33
CA SER A 16 -16.51 -4.19 -5.15
C SER A 16 -16.05 -3.21 -4.06
N MET A 17 -15.15 -3.63 -3.17
CA MET A 17 -14.58 -2.75 -2.15
C MET A 17 -13.54 -1.77 -2.71
N GLY A 18 -13.09 -1.94 -3.96
CA GLY A 18 -12.11 -1.07 -4.59
C GLY A 18 -12.55 0.40 -4.71
N SER A 19 -13.85 0.70 -4.69
CA SER A 19 -14.42 2.04 -4.85
C SER A 19 -15.14 2.57 -3.61
N VAL A 20 -14.80 2.08 -2.41
CA VAL A 20 -15.44 2.55 -1.15
C VAL A 20 -15.11 4.00 -0.83
N GLU A 21 -16.01 4.62 -0.05
CA GLU A 21 -15.85 5.96 0.48
C GLU A 21 -14.72 6.05 1.51
N GLN A 22 -14.17 7.25 1.68
CA GLN A 22 -13.01 7.51 2.53
C GLN A 22 -13.22 7.08 3.99
N GLU A 23 -14.42 7.20 4.50
CA GLU A 23 -14.79 6.85 5.88
C GLU A 23 -14.59 5.35 6.18
N LYS A 24 -14.72 4.50 5.17
CA LYS A 24 -14.62 3.04 5.28
C LYS A 24 -13.21 2.49 4.98
N GLU A 25 -12.29 3.32 4.53
CA GLU A 25 -10.93 2.90 4.13
C GLU A 25 -10.20 2.09 5.21
N THR A 26 -10.23 2.59 6.44
CA THR A 26 -9.51 1.96 7.56
C THR A 26 -10.06 0.58 7.87
N ASP A 27 -11.36 0.40 7.84
CA ASP A 27 -11.97 -0.90 8.12
C ASP A 27 -11.76 -1.87 6.97
N CYS A 28 -11.77 -1.40 5.73
CA CYS A 28 -11.42 -2.21 4.56
C CYS A 28 -9.95 -2.66 4.60
N MET A 29 -9.00 -1.77 4.95
CA MET A 29 -7.59 -2.16 5.13
C MET A 29 -7.42 -3.24 6.22
N LYS A 30 -8.09 -3.08 7.35
CA LYS A 30 -8.08 -4.07 8.44
C LYS A 30 -8.66 -5.41 7.96
N CYS A 31 -9.76 -5.36 7.20
CA CYS A 31 -10.36 -6.56 6.62
C CYS A 31 -9.38 -7.27 5.69
N PHE A 32 -8.73 -6.55 4.76
CA PHE A 32 -7.74 -7.12 3.85
C PHE A 32 -6.58 -7.79 4.60
N LEU A 33 -6.01 -7.11 5.60
CA LEU A 33 -4.92 -7.65 6.40
C LEU A 33 -5.37 -8.89 7.20
N SER A 34 -6.58 -8.87 7.77
CA SER A 34 -7.13 -10.00 8.51
C SER A 34 -7.35 -11.22 7.62
N LEU A 35 -7.84 -11.03 6.39
CA LEU A 35 -7.99 -12.10 5.40
C LEU A 35 -6.63 -12.68 5.01
N TYR A 36 -5.63 -11.83 4.79
CA TYR A 36 -4.27 -12.27 4.48
C TYR A 36 -3.64 -13.08 5.62
N GLN A 37 -3.76 -12.60 6.86
CA GLN A 37 -3.28 -13.31 8.04
C GLN A 37 -4.01 -14.64 8.26
N ALA A 38 -5.32 -14.66 8.05
CA ALA A 38 -6.11 -15.90 8.12
C ALA A 38 -5.68 -16.91 7.06
N ALA A 39 -5.49 -16.46 5.81
CA ALA A 39 -5.02 -17.32 4.71
C ALA A 39 -3.58 -17.84 4.90
N GLY A 40 -2.78 -17.22 5.77
CA GLY A 40 -1.45 -17.70 6.16
C GLY A 40 -1.45 -18.79 7.23
N ARG A 41 -2.58 -19.09 7.87
CA ARG A 41 -2.67 -20.08 8.95
C ARG A 41 -2.71 -21.52 8.42
N PRO A 42 -2.13 -22.49 9.15
CA PRO A 42 -2.32 -23.91 8.85
C PRO A 42 -3.81 -24.25 8.69
N GLY A 43 -4.16 -25.01 7.65
CA GLY A 43 -5.55 -25.37 7.32
C GLY A 43 -6.30 -24.33 6.48
N PHE A 44 -5.74 -23.16 6.21
CA PHE A 44 -6.33 -22.13 5.35
C PHE A 44 -5.45 -21.73 4.16
N LEU A 45 -4.28 -22.36 3.99
CA LEU A 45 -3.32 -22.03 2.92
C LEU A 45 -3.91 -22.11 1.50
N GLN A 46 -4.89 -23.01 1.30
CA GLN A 46 -5.62 -23.12 0.03
C GLN A 46 -6.44 -21.86 -0.31
N LEU A 47 -6.65 -20.94 0.65
CA LEU A 47 -7.36 -19.69 0.43
C LEU A 47 -6.45 -18.54 -0.03
N ARG A 48 -5.12 -18.73 0.00
CA ARG A 48 -4.15 -17.69 -0.45
C ARG A 48 -4.35 -17.38 -1.93
N GLN A 49 -4.37 -18.37 -2.79
CA GLN A 49 -4.55 -18.16 -4.23
C GLN A 49 -5.90 -17.50 -4.56
N PRO A 50 -7.06 -17.94 -4.03
CA PRO A 50 -8.31 -17.22 -4.20
C PRO A 50 -8.27 -15.76 -3.70
N LEU A 51 -7.62 -15.49 -2.57
CA LEU A 51 -7.43 -14.13 -2.06
C LEU A 51 -6.62 -13.28 -3.04
N GLY A 52 -5.48 -13.78 -3.51
CA GLY A 52 -4.66 -13.10 -4.51
C GLY A 52 -5.44 -12.78 -5.78
N GLY A 53 -6.21 -13.76 -6.29
CA GLY A 53 -7.07 -13.55 -7.46
C GLY A 53 -8.18 -12.51 -7.24
N ALA A 54 -8.76 -12.43 -6.04
CA ALA A 54 -9.77 -11.42 -5.72
C ALA A 54 -9.16 -10.01 -5.65
N LEU A 55 -7.99 -9.86 -5.03
CA LEU A 55 -7.26 -8.59 -4.96
C LEU A 55 -6.79 -8.15 -6.36
N SER A 56 -6.30 -9.07 -7.18
CA SER A 56 -5.88 -8.77 -8.56
C SER A 56 -7.05 -8.25 -9.40
N ARG A 57 -8.23 -8.88 -9.32
CA ARG A 57 -9.44 -8.40 -10.00
C ARG A 57 -9.88 -7.00 -9.52
N MET A 58 -9.70 -6.69 -8.23
CA MET A 58 -9.94 -5.35 -7.72
C MET A 58 -9.01 -4.33 -8.37
N LEU A 59 -7.74 -4.68 -8.55
CA LEU A 59 -6.71 -3.82 -9.18
C LEU A 59 -6.85 -3.69 -10.71
N GLU A 60 -7.71 -4.47 -11.36
CA GLU A 60 -8.05 -4.37 -12.78
C GLU A 60 -9.16 -3.34 -13.05
N GLN A 61 -9.75 -2.76 -12.02
CA GLN A 61 -10.73 -1.69 -12.16
C GLN A 61 -10.12 -0.43 -12.75
N ASP A 62 -10.99 0.49 -13.18
CA ASP A 62 -10.55 1.80 -13.68
C ASP A 62 -9.67 2.52 -12.65
N PRO A 63 -8.42 2.85 -12.98
CA PRO A 63 -7.49 3.53 -12.07
C PRO A 63 -8.00 4.89 -11.54
N GLU A 64 -8.99 5.50 -12.19
CA GLU A 64 -9.60 6.74 -11.73
C GLU A 64 -10.65 6.52 -10.64
N GLN A 65 -11.25 5.34 -10.60
CA GLN A 65 -12.32 4.97 -9.66
C GLN A 65 -11.82 4.20 -8.45
N ILE A 66 -10.66 3.54 -8.57
CA ILE A 66 -10.10 2.77 -7.45
C ILE A 66 -9.68 3.71 -6.31
N ASN A 67 -10.04 3.32 -5.09
CA ASN A 67 -9.61 4.03 -3.90
C ASN A 67 -8.10 3.84 -3.69
N PRO A 68 -7.29 4.93 -3.64
CA PRO A 68 -5.84 4.83 -3.59
C PRO A 68 -5.30 4.07 -2.37
N VAL A 69 -5.98 4.19 -1.22
CA VAL A 69 -5.59 3.48 0.02
C VAL A 69 -5.74 1.98 -0.18
N LEU A 70 -6.85 1.54 -0.78
CA LEU A 70 -7.12 0.12 -0.99
C LEU A 70 -6.27 -0.45 -2.12
N GLU A 71 -5.95 0.34 -3.14
CA GLU A 71 -4.98 -0.04 -4.17
C GLU A 71 -3.61 -0.33 -3.55
N GLY A 72 -3.11 0.59 -2.72
CA GLY A 72 -1.85 0.39 -2.00
C GLY A 72 -1.87 -0.82 -1.08
N ALA A 73 -2.93 -1.00 -0.30
CA ALA A 73 -3.07 -2.13 0.62
C ALA A 73 -3.13 -3.48 -0.11
N ALA A 74 -3.88 -3.56 -1.22
CA ALA A 74 -3.96 -4.77 -2.03
C ALA A 74 -2.61 -5.14 -2.67
N LEU A 75 -1.90 -4.13 -3.22
CA LEU A 75 -0.56 -4.35 -3.78
C LEU A 75 0.43 -4.83 -2.73
N GLY A 76 0.39 -4.28 -1.51
CA GLY A 76 1.26 -4.72 -0.43
C GLY A 76 0.98 -6.15 0.02
N ILE A 77 -0.28 -6.59 0.06
CA ILE A 77 -0.62 -7.98 0.34
C ILE A 77 -0.13 -8.90 -0.78
N LEU A 78 -0.38 -8.55 -2.04
CA LEU A 78 0.09 -9.33 -3.18
C LEU A 78 1.63 -9.46 -3.18
N TYR A 79 2.35 -8.39 -2.85
CA TYR A 79 3.81 -8.41 -2.68
C TYR A 79 4.26 -9.43 -1.63
N GLY A 80 3.56 -9.53 -0.49
CA GLY A 80 3.81 -10.54 0.54
C GLY A 80 3.40 -11.97 0.15
N MET A 81 2.66 -12.14 -0.95
CA MET A 81 2.18 -13.44 -1.45
C MET A 81 3.00 -13.95 -2.62
N GLU A 82 3.47 -13.08 -3.49
CA GLU A 82 4.08 -13.38 -4.79
C GLU A 82 5.43 -12.66 -4.93
N HIS A 83 6.42 -13.35 -5.45
CA HIS A 83 7.70 -12.74 -5.81
C HIS A 83 7.59 -12.00 -7.15
N GLY A 84 8.37 -10.92 -7.30
CA GLY A 84 8.51 -10.22 -8.59
C GLY A 84 7.49 -9.10 -8.84
N LEU A 85 6.75 -8.67 -7.80
CA LEU A 85 5.81 -7.56 -7.91
C LEU A 85 6.44 -6.17 -7.69
N GLU A 86 7.72 -6.11 -7.31
CA GLU A 86 8.43 -4.86 -7.01
C GLU A 86 8.38 -3.88 -8.19
N GLU A 87 8.57 -4.35 -9.40
CA GLU A 87 8.53 -3.51 -10.60
C GLU A 87 7.13 -2.98 -10.88
N ARG A 88 6.08 -3.79 -10.64
CA ARG A 88 4.69 -3.36 -10.78
C ARG A 88 4.36 -2.29 -9.73
N ILE A 89 4.74 -2.50 -8.48
CA ILE A 89 4.51 -1.55 -7.38
C ILE A 89 5.27 -0.25 -7.68
N HIS A 90 6.54 -0.35 -8.08
CA HIS A 90 7.36 0.80 -8.45
C HIS A 90 6.69 1.62 -9.57
N ARG A 91 6.19 0.99 -10.63
CA ARG A 91 5.52 1.65 -11.74
C ARG A 91 4.24 2.37 -11.30
N ILE A 92 3.41 1.73 -10.48
CA ILE A 92 2.17 2.33 -9.97
C ILE A 92 2.51 3.50 -9.04
N ALA A 93 3.44 3.31 -8.10
CA ALA A 93 3.92 4.37 -7.22
C ALA A 93 4.47 5.55 -8.04
N ALA A 94 5.35 5.32 -9.01
CA ALA A 94 5.86 6.37 -9.90
C ALA A 94 4.71 7.12 -10.59
N GLY A 95 3.68 6.43 -11.06
CA GLY A 95 2.48 7.04 -11.64
C GLY A 95 1.76 7.99 -10.68
N TYR A 96 1.72 7.68 -9.38
CA TYR A 96 1.20 8.60 -8.35
C TYR A 96 2.11 9.81 -8.13
N LEU A 97 3.41 9.68 -8.33
CA LEU A 97 4.40 10.71 -8.00
C LEU A 97 4.68 11.68 -9.15
N THR A 98 4.70 11.15 -10.37
CA THR A 98 5.05 11.90 -11.59
C THR A 98 3.83 12.21 -12.47
N GLY A 99 2.66 11.69 -12.12
CA GLY A 99 1.43 11.85 -12.86
C GLY A 99 0.81 13.24 -12.77
N THR A 100 -0.47 13.34 -13.16
CA THR A 100 -1.23 14.61 -13.08
C THR A 100 -1.31 15.15 -11.65
N ALA A 101 -1.57 16.44 -11.47
CA ALA A 101 -1.76 17.05 -10.14
C ALA A 101 -2.82 16.31 -9.31
N LYS A 102 -3.93 15.87 -9.94
CA LYS A 102 -4.97 15.05 -9.31
C LYS A 102 -4.42 13.73 -8.77
N LYS A 103 -3.56 13.05 -9.55
CA LYS A 103 -2.95 11.77 -9.17
C LYS A 103 -1.92 11.95 -8.08
N ARG A 104 -1.05 12.98 -8.20
CA ARG A 104 -0.09 13.35 -7.14
C ARG A 104 -0.80 13.66 -5.83
N GLY A 105 -1.97 14.30 -5.89
CA GLY A 105 -2.82 14.56 -4.74
C GLY A 105 -3.24 13.33 -3.94
N LYS A 106 -3.28 12.18 -4.58
CA LYS A 106 -3.66 10.90 -3.97
C LYS A 106 -2.46 10.07 -3.47
N SER A 107 -1.22 10.50 -3.71
CA SER A 107 -0.01 9.72 -3.44
C SER A 107 0.17 9.31 -1.98
N ALA A 108 -0.06 10.24 -1.04
CA ALA A 108 0.04 9.95 0.40
C ALA A 108 -0.97 8.88 0.84
N ARG A 109 -2.19 8.92 0.28
CA ARG A 109 -3.23 7.91 0.54
C ARG A 109 -2.82 6.55 -0.01
N PHE A 110 -2.28 6.48 -1.22
CA PHE A 110 -1.74 5.25 -1.79
C PHE A 110 -0.62 4.65 -0.92
N LEU A 111 0.36 5.48 -0.53
CA LEU A 111 1.45 5.05 0.35
C LEU A 111 0.96 4.61 1.73
N ARG A 112 -0.07 5.25 2.28
CA ARG A 112 -0.70 4.83 3.54
C ARG A 112 -1.18 3.38 3.45
N GLY A 113 -1.88 3.02 2.39
CA GLY A 113 -2.34 1.65 2.18
C GLY A 113 -1.19 0.66 1.99
N LEU A 114 -0.21 1.02 1.17
CA LEU A 114 0.95 0.18 0.88
C LEU A 114 1.79 -0.10 2.14
N PHE A 115 2.10 0.93 2.94
CA PHE A 115 2.88 0.76 4.17
C PHE A 115 2.10 0.10 5.30
N TYR A 116 0.78 0.13 5.27
CA TYR A 116 -0.03 -0.63 6.21
C TYR A 116 0.16 -2.14 6.06
N THR A 117 0.41 -2.63 4.84
CA THR A 117 0.49 -4.06 4.52
C THR A 117 1.89 -4.55 4.15
N ALA A 118 2.77 -3.68 3.66
CA ALA A 118 4.12 -4.02 3.18
C ALA A 118 5.16 -2.95 3.54
N ARG A 119 5.35 -2.67 4.83
CA ARG A 119 6.34 -1.69 5.31
C ARG A 119 7.77 -2.03 4.93
N ASP A 120 8.09 -3.31 4.91
CA ASP A 120 9.41 -3.84 4.59
C ASP A 120 9.88 -3.49 3.18
N LEU A 121 8.95 -3.24 2.25
CA LEU A 121 9.28 -2.86 0.87
C LEU A 121 10.22 -1.65 0.79
N ILE A 122 10.06 -0.65 1.67
CA ILE A 122 10.91 0.55 1.69
C ILE A 122 12.35 0.25 2.14
N PHE A 123 12.56 -0.84 2.88
CA PHE A 123 13.88 -1.25 3.37
C PHE A 123 14.60 -2.20 2.40
N THR A 124 13.86 -3.07 1.73
CA THR A 124 14.38 -4.09 0.82
C THR A 124 14.61 -3.57 -0.59
N GLY A 125 13.76 -2.63 -1.06
CA GLY A 125 13.82 -2.05 -2.41
C GLY A 125 14.58 -0.73 -2.44
N GLU A 126 15.86 -0.72 -2.86
CA GLU A 126 16.63 0.53 -2.98
C GLU A 126 15.99 1.52 -3.96
N ARG A 127 15.54 1.04 -5.11
CA ARG A 127 14.82 1.85 -6.12
C ARG A 127 13.52 2.43 -5.59
N PHE A 128 12.80 1.68 -4.78
CA PHE A 128 11.56 2.15 -4.17
C PHE A 128 11.84 3.22 -3.11
N PHE A 129 12.89 3.04 -2.31
CA PHE A 129 13.32 4.08 -1.36
C PHE A 129 13.67 5.39 -2.06
N VAL A 130 14.50 5.35 -3.11
CA VAL A 130 14.88 6.54 -3.90
C VAL A 130 13.66 7.21 -4.50
N LEU A 131 12.68 6.45 -4.97
CA LEU A 131 11.43 6.99 -5.49
C LEU A 131 10.67 7.78 -4.42
N ILE A 132 10.52 7.23 -3.21
CA ILE A 132 9.83 7.88 -2.08
C ILE A 132 10.59 9.12 -1.62
N ASP A 133 11.92 9.03 -1.50
CA ASP A 133 12.78 10.15 -1.12
C ASP A 133 12.67 11.31 -2.12
N THR A 134 12.74 11.03 -3.42
CA THR A 134 12.53 12.02 -4.49
C THR A 134 11.17 12.69 -4.40
N LEU A 135 10.13 11.93 -4.02
CA LEU A 135 8.78 12.43 -3.80
C LEU A 135 8.73 13.44 -2.66
N LEU A 136 9.33 13.07 -1.54
CA LEU A 136 9.34 13.91 -0.34
C LEU A 136 10.16 15.19 -0.58
N ALA A 137 11.27 15.09 -1.31
CA ALA A 137 12.13 16.21 -1.64
C ALA A 137 11.54 17.21 -2.65
N ARG A 138 10.69 16.76 -3.58
CA ARG A 138 10.06 17.60 -4.63
C ARG A 138 8.77 18.29 -4.18
N ALA A 139 8.27 18.01 -3.01
CA ALA A 139 7.05 18.60 -2.54
C ALA A 139 7.30 20.05 -2.10
N ASP A 140 6.62 21.02 -2.75
CA ASP A 140 6.64 22.43 -2.33
C ASP A 140 6.20 22.58 -0.87
N ALA A 141 6.77 23.56 -0.16
CA ALA A 141 6.49 23.80 1.25
C ALA A 141 4.98 23.96 1.55
N GLU A 142 4.23 24.61 0.68
CA GLU A 142 2.77 24.75 0.79
C GLU A 142 2.05 23.39 0.60
N GLU A 143 2.48 22.60 -0.36
CA GLU A 143 1.92 21.26 -0.62
C GLU A 143 2.27 20.27 0.51
N VAL A 144 3.45 20.44 1.11
CA VAL A 144 3.87 19.68 2.31
C VAL A 144 2.94 20.02 3.48
N MET A 145 2.71 21.31 3.75
CA MET A 145 1.89 21.74 4.88
C MET A 145 0.42 21.33 4.73
N ALA A 146 -0.16 21.48 3.53
CA ALA A 146 -1.54 21.14 3.26
C ALA A 146 -1.83 19.62 3.42
N ARG A 147 -0.82 18.76 3.17
CA ARG A 147 -0.97 17.29 3.20
C ARG A 147 -0.19 16.62 4.33
N LEU A 148 0.32 17.40 5.27
CA LEU A 148 1.08 16.89 6.41
C LEU A 148 0.33 15.82 7.21
N PRO A 149 -0.98 15.95 7.49
CA PRO A 149 -1.73 14.90 8.20
C PRO A 149 -1.75 13.56 7.47
N GLU A 150 -1.97 13.55 6.15
CA GLU A 150 -2.02 12.32 5.34
C GLU A 150 -0.64 11.65 5.25
N ARG A 151 0.43 12.44 5.10
CA ARG A 151 1.82 11.94 5.10
C ARG A 151 2.22 11.38 6.46
N ARG A 152 1.83 12.05 7.55
CA ARG A 152 2.03 11.53 8.91
C ARG A 152 1.32 10.20 9.11
N MET A 153 0.11 10.04 8.61
CA MET A 153 -0.60 8.77 8.68
C MET A 153 0.10 7.66 7.88
N ALA A 154 0.65 7.96 6.71
CA ALA A 154 1.39 6.99 5.91
C ALA A 154 2.68 6.54 6.61
N LEU A 155 3.41 7.48 7.22
CA LEU A 155 4.66 7.20 7.94
C LEU A 155 4.44 6.72 9.38
N GLY A 156 3.26 6.92 9.95
CA GLY A 156 2.91 6.54 11.32
C GLY A 156 2.86 5.03 11.58
N TYR A 157 2.98 4.22 10.54
CA TYR A 157 3.09 2.76 10.67
C TYR A 157 4.52 2.29 10.97
N PHE A 158 5.52 3.16 10.82
CA PHE A 158 6.91 2.83 11.14
C PHE A 158 7.17 3.00 12.63
N THR A 159 7.91 2.06 13.18
CA THR A 159 8.41 2.15 14.56
C THR A 159 9.52 3.22 14.65
N PRO A 160 9.83 3.75 15.84
CA PRO A 160 10.95 4.69 16.00
C PRO A 160 12.25 4.16 15.39
N LEU A 161 12.58 2.89 15.61
CA LEU A 161 13.79 2.26 15.04
C LEU A 161 13.76 2.21 13.51
N GLU A 162 12.61 1.92 12.91
CA GLU A 162 12.45 1.94 11.46
C GLU A 162 12.59 3.37 10.92
N THR A 163 12.05 4.37 11.63
CA THR A 163 12.19 5.78 11.27
C THR A 163 13.65 6.23 11.30
N ASP A 164 14.41 5.85 12.33
CA ASP A 164 15.84 6.13 12.42
C ASP A 164 16.62 5.48 11.27
N ARG A 165 16.29 4.25 10.90
CA ARG A 165 16.88 3.57 9.75
C ARG A 165 16.56 4.28 8.42
N LEU A 166 15.35 4.79 8.26
CA LEU A 166 14.96 5.58 7.07
C LEU A 166 15.75 6.89 7.02
N ALA A 167 15.88 7.59 8.15
CA ALA A 167 16.65 8.82 8.25
C ALA A 167 18.14 8.59 7.91
N ALA A 168 18.74 7.53 8.45
CA ALA A 168 20.13 7.16 8.13
C ALA A 168 20.32 6.80 6.65
N LYS A 169 19.34 6.11 6.04
CA LYS A 169 19.37 5.76 4.61
C LYS A 169 19.25 7.01 3.73
N ALA A 170 18.39 7.97 4.11
CA ALA A 170 18.24 9.25 3.43
C ALA A 170 19.51 10.11 3.56
N ALA A 171 20.09 10.21 4.76
CA ALA A 171 21.34 10.94 4.99
C ALA A 171 22.47 10.39 4.10
N LYS A 172 22.59 9.07 4.01
CA LYS A 172 23.57 8.42 3.13
C LYS A 172 23.33 8.74 1.64
N LEU A 173 22.06 8.76 1.22
CA LEU A 173 21.70 9.08 -0.18
C LEU A 173 22.06 10.52 -0.55
N HIS A 174 21.86 11.46 0.38
CA HIS A 174 22.14 12.88 0.18
C HIS A 174 23.56 13.32 0.59
N GLY A 175 24.40 12.39 1.02
CA GLY A 175 25.78 12.68 1.43
C GLY A 175 25.89 13.55 2.71
N VAL A 176 24.85 13.52 3.54
CA VAL A 176 24.81 14.22 4.84
C VAL A 176 25.19 13.22 5.92
N SER A 177 26.24 13.53 6.70
CA SER A 177 26.73 12.73 7.83
C SER A 177 26.27 13.32 9.16
#